data_058f2f17ec93335659779dbca2f0b9d7
#
_entry.id   058f2f17ec93335659779dbca2f0b9d7
#
_cell.length_a   1.000
_cell.length_b   1.000
_cell.length_c   1.000
_cell.angle_alpha   90.00
_cell.angle_beta   90.00
_cell.angle_gamma   90.00
#
_symmetry.space_group_name_H-M   'P 1'
#
loop_
_entity.id
_entity.type
_entity.pdbx_description
1 polymer ?
#
loop_
_entity_poly.entity_id
_entity_poly.type
_entity_poly.pdbx_seq_one_letter_code
_entity_poly.pdbx_strand_id
1 'polypeptide(L)'
;HAEMTTSALRAGKHVLCEKPMALSVDECADMIRTAEETGRKLMVGQVCRFAPGFVKAKELIDEGTIGDLFFVESEYAHDYARIPGVGEWRKTPERHGIVGGGCHAVDLLRWIAGNVQEVFGYSNRKMLTDWPVEDTTIAVLKFEQNDVMGKVFCSIGCKRPYTMRSVFYGSLGTIVCDNLSPQIQVASEALEGQHKWCDIPVGVSSHDKGAEVDALAKAIRDDTPPIPDAREGARTVATCIAAIESSRSGLPVQVRNDF
;
A
#
# COMPACT_ATOMS: atom_id res chain seq x y z
N HIS A 1 15.59 1.50 7.93
CA HIS A 1 14.90 2.81 7.94
C HIS A 1 14.73 3.33 9.38
N ALA A 2 14.39 2.48 10.36
CA ALA A 2 14.05 2.92 11.71
C ALA A 2 15.18 3.71 12.38
N GLU A 3 16.40 3.18 12.43
CA GLU A 3 17.56 3.85 13.02
C GLU A 3 17.87 5.21 12.38
N MET A 4 17.90 5.26 11.04
CA MET A 4 18.18 6.51 10.31
C MET A 4 17.10 7.56 10.55
N THR A 5 15.81 7.14 10.54
CA THR A 5 14.67 8.03 10.75
C THR A 5 14.67 8.60 12.16
N THR A 6 14.81 7.75 13.19
CA THR A 6 14.84 8.22 14.59
C THR A 6 16.04 9.12 14.87
N SER A 7 17.20 8.83 14.29
CA SER A 7 18.38 9.70 14.39
C SER A 7 18.16 11.07 13.76
N ALA A 8 17.56 11.13 12.57
CA ALA A 8 17.25 12.38 11.89
C ALA A 8 16.19 13.21 12.64
N LEU A 9 15.13 12.57 13.14
CA LEU A 9 14.11 13.22 13.97
C LEU A 9 14.71 13.84 15.23
N ARG A 10 15.55 13.08 15.97
CA ARG A 10 16.27 13.59 17.16
C ARG A 10 17.24 14.72 16.85
N ALA A 11 17.79 14.75 15.61
CA ALA A 11 18.59 15.86 15.10
C ALA A 11 17.72 17.06 14.63
N GLY A 12 16.41 17.05 14.92
CA GLY A 12 15.50 18.14 14.62
C GLY A 12 15.07 18.24 13.16
N LYS A 13 15.23 17.18 12.36
CA LYS A 13 14.84 17.16 10.93
C LYS A 13 13.45 16.59 10.75
N HIS A 14 12.69 17.13 9.78
CA HIS A 14 11.52 16.46 9.23
C HIS A 14 11.99 15.34 8.30
N VAL A 15 11.25 14.23 8.21
CA VAL A 15 11.69 13.03 7.50
C VAL A 15 10.64 12.54 6.53
N LEU A 16 11.04 12.28 5.28
CA LEU A 16 10.35 11.40 4.33
C LEU A 16 11.05 10.04 4.39
N CYS A 17 10.37 9.07 4.98
CA CYS A 17 10.86 7.70 5.12
C CYS A 17 10.36 6.83 3.95
N GLU A 18 11.27 6.20 3.20
CA GLU A 18 10.88 5.23 2.16
C GLU A 18 10.14 4.03 2.75
N LYS A 19 9.31 3.44 1.92
CA LYS A 19 8.57 2.21 2.28
C LYS A 19 9.42 0.93 2.04
N PRO A 20 9.16 -0.15 2.80
CA PRO A 20 8.28 -0.16 3.97
C PRO A 20 8.83 0.73 5.08
N MET A 21 7.98 1.33 5.88
CA MET A 21 8.39 2.22 6.98
C MET A 21 9.44 1.56 7.89
N ALA A 22 9.18 0.30 8.27
CA ALA A 22 10.09 -0.55 8.99
C ALA A 22 9.81 -2.02 8.68
N LEU A 23 10.52 -2.96 9.31
CA LEU A 23 10.35 -4.40 9.13
C LEU A 23 9.61 -5.05 10.31
N SER A 24 9.35 -4.29 11.38
CA SER A 24 8.56 -4.74 12.53
C SER A 24 7.59 -3.65 12.99
N VAL A 25 6.54 -4.07 13.70
CA VAL A 25 5.53 -3.17 14.28
C VAL A 25 6.15 -2.32 15.40
N ASP A 26 7.06 -2.88 16.18
CA ASP A 26 7.72 -2.18 17.28
C ASP A 26 8.64 -1.07 16.78
N GLU A 27 9.39 -1.30 15.69
CA GLU A 27 10.17 -0.25 15.03
C GLU A 27 9.27 0.89 14.54
N CYS A 28 8.11 0.57 13.96
CA CYS A 28 7.14 1.60 13.56
C CYS A 28 6.66 2.42 14.75
N ALA A 29 6.33 1.78 15.86
CA ALA A 29 5.89 2.46 17.09
C ALA A 29 6.99 3.38 17.67
N ASP A 30 8.25 2.95 17.64
CA ASP A 30 9.39 3.77 18.07
C ASP A 30 9.62 4.99 17.19
N MET A 31 9.45 4.85 15.87
CA MET A 31 9.54 5.95 14.92
C MET A 31 8.42 6.98 15.14
N ILE A 32 7.19 6.54 15.39
CA ILE A 32 6.03 7.40 15.69
C ILE A 32 6.29 8.17 16.97
N ARG A 33 6.64 7.46 18.06
CA ARG A 33 6.96 8.07 19.36
C ARG A 33 8.07 9.12 19.21
N THR A 34 9.13 8.82 18.48
CA THR A 34 10.23 9.76 18.26
C THR A 34 9.78 11.01 17.50
N ALA A 35 8.91 10.86 16.50
CA ALA A 35 8.35 11.99 15.76
C ALA A 35 7.52 12.90 16.67
N GLU A 36 6.70 12.31 17.57
CA GLU A 36 5.89 13.04 18.55
C GLU A 36 6.75 13.76 19.59
N GLU A 37 7.72 13.06 20.20
CA GLU A 37 8.64 13.62 21.19
C GLU A 37 9.45 14.80 20.65
N THR A 38 9.83 14.76 19.37
CA THR A 38 10.62 15.81 18.74
C THR A 38 9.78 16.91 18.09
N GLY A 39 8.48 16.70 17.94
CA GLY A 39 7.59 17.60 17.21
C GLY A 39 7.96 17.72 15.71
N ARG A 40 8.62 16.69 15.16
CA ARG A 40 9.03 16.69 13.74
C ARG A 40 8.06 15.86 12.92
N LYS A 41 7.83 16.30 11.68
CA LYS A 41 6.94 15.59 10.76
C LYS A 41 7.65 14.37 10.19
N LEU A 42 6.98 13.24 10.24
CA LEU A 42 7.40 11.98 9.62
C LEU A 42 6.32 11.55 8.61
N MET A 43 6.68 11.56 7.34
CA MET A 43 5.88 11.08 6.23
C MET A 43 6.45 9.75 5.71
N VAL A 44 5.59 8.82 5.31
CA VAL A 44 6.04 7.55 4.71
C VAL A 44 5.82 7.57 3.21
N GLY A 45 6.81 7.16 2.43
CA GLY A 45 6.83 7.17 0.97
C GLY A 45 5.89 6.14 0.34
N GLN A 46 4.59 6.28 0.55
CA GLN A 46 3.55 5.46 -0.08
C GLN A 46 3.18 6.04 -1.45
N VAL A 47 4.14 5.98 -2.36
CA VAL A 47 4.14 6.65 -3.67
C VAL A 47 2.92 6.38 -4.54
N CYS A 48 2.26 5.23 -4.37
CA CYS A 48 1.05 4.89 -5.12
C CYS A 48 -0.13 5.82 -4.83
N ARG A 49 -0.16 6.47 -3.65
CA ARG A 49 -1.16 7.50 -3.32
C ARG A 49 -1.04 8.78 -4.16
N PHE A 50 0.05 8.92 -4.92
CA PHE A 50 0.33 10.05 -5.82
C PHE A 50 0.28 9.65 -7.31
N ALA A 51 0.10 8.36 -7.62
CA ALA A 51 0.01 7.90 -9.00
C ALA A 51 -1.36 8.27 -9.61
N PRO A 52 -1.39 8.93 -10.80
CA PRO A 52 -2.60 9.55 -11.33
C PRO A 52 -3.80 8.61 -11.46
N GLY A 53 -3.60 7.35 -11.87
CA GLY A 53 -4.68 6.38 -11.99
C GLY A 53 -5.35 6.05 -10.64
N PHE A 54 -4.55 5.90 -9.56
CA PHE A 54 -5.07 5.61 -8.24
C PHE A 54 -5.69 6.86 -7.58
N VAL A 55 -5.10 8.03 -7.82
CA VAL A 55 -5.69 9.32 -7.38
C VAL A 55 -7.06 9.50 -8.00
N LYS A 56 -7.18 9.30 -9.33
CA LYS A 56 -8.46 9.44 -10.03
C LYS A 56 -9.50 8.42 -9.56
N ALA A 57 -9.08 7.18 -9.31
CA ALA A 57 -9.96 6.17 -8.74
C ALA A 57 -10.49 6.59 -7.35
N LYS A 58 -9.60 7.11 -6.48
CA LYS A 58 -9.99 7.61 -5.15
C LYS A 58 -10.98 8.78 -5.24
N GLU A 59 -10.73 9.75 -6.12
CA GLU A 59 -11.64 10.87 -6.36
C GLU A 59 -13.05 10.39 -6.71
N LEU A 60 -13.17 9.49 -7.70
CA LEU A 60 -14.46 8.95 -8.14
C LEU A 60 -15.17 8.14 -7.06
N ILE A 61 -14.42 7.43 -6.21
CA ILE A 61 -14.97 6.71 -5.06
C ILE A 61 -15.52 7.71 -4.03
N ASP A 62 -14.74 8.75 -3.69
CA ASP A 62 -15.13 9.78 -2.73
C ASP A 62 -16.33 10.62 -3.21
N GLU A 63 -16.46 10.81 -4.52
CA GLU A 63 -17.61 11.45 -5.18
C GLU A 63 -18.85 10.54 -5.22
N GLY A 64 -18.73 9.27 -4.79
CA GLY A 64 -19.84 8.31 -4.78
C GLY A 64 -20.17 7.73 -6.15
N THR A 65 -19.30 7.88 -7.16
CA THR A 65 -19.55 7.43 -8.54
C THR A 65 -19.89 5.95 -8.63
N ILE A 66 -19.30 5.09 -7.77
CA ILE A 66 -19.60 3.66 -7.73
C ILE A 66 -20.45 3.23 -6.52
N GLY A 67 -20.97 4.21 -5.74
CA GLY A 67 -21.74 3.93 -4.53
C GLY A 67 -20.91 3.40 -3.38
N ASP A 68 -21.56 2.63 -2.47
CA ASP A 68 -20.91 2.06 -1.29
C ASP A 68 -20.01 0.89 -1.65
N LEU A 69 -18.76 0.93 -1.21
CA LEU A 69 -17.81 -0.17 -1.43
C LEU A 69 -18.24 -1.43 -0.68
N PHE A 70 -18.13 -2.59 -1.33
CA PHE A 70 -18.33 -3.89 -0.69
C PHE A 70 -17.15 -4.84 -0.86
N PHE A 71 -16.33 -4.66 -1.92
CA PHE A 71 -15.12 -5.46 -2.15
C PHE A 71 -14.05 -4.62 -2.84
N VAL A 72 -12.78 -4.82 -2.44
CA VAL A 72 -11.63 -4.16 -3.04
C VAL A 72 -10.49 -5.15 -3.27
N GLU A 73 -9.81 -5.05 -4.40
CA GLU A 73 -8.63 -5.89 -4.64
C GLU A 73 -7.48 -5.12 -5.25
N SER A 74 -6.27 -5.54 -4.88
CA SER A 74 -5.03 -5.00 -5.45
C SER A 74 -3.99 -6.09 -5.61
N GLU A 75 -3.19 -6.00 -6.67
CA GLU A 75 -2.05 -6.87 -6.90
C GLU A 75 -0.75 -6.09 -6.99
N TYR A 76 0.32 -6.71 -6.50
CA TYR A 76 1.71 -6.31 -6.73
C TYR A 76 2.44 -7.47 -7.38
N ALA A 77 2.74 -7.35 -8.68
CA ALA A 77 3.41 -8.39 -9.45
C ALA A 77 4.71 -7.86 -10.06
N HIS A 78 5.85 -8.45 -9.67
CA HIS A 78 7.17 -8.00 -10.08
C HIS A 78 8.15 -9.17 -10.14
N ASP A 79 9.06 -9.17 -11.10
CA ASP A 79 10.17 -10.13 -11.17
C ASP A 79 11.44 -9.54 -10.53
N TYR A 80 11.63 -9.78 -9.24
CA TYR A 80 12.79 -9.28 -8.50
C TYR A 80 14.12 -9.88 -8.99
N ALA A 81 14.12 -11.07 -9.58
CA ALA A 81 15.32 -11.65 -10.14
C ALA A 81 15.91 -10.84 -11.31
N ARG A 82 15.08 -10.00 -11.94
CA ARG A 82 15.47 -9.16 -13.10
C ARG A 82 15.71 -7.70 -12.77
N ILE A 83 15.59 -7.29 -11.50
CA ILE A 83 15.84 -5.89 -11.12
C ILE A 83 17.36 -5.68 -11.05
N PRO A 84 17.95 -4.79 -11.88
CA PRO A 84 19.36 -4.47 -11.80
C PRO A 84 19.71 -3.90 -10.42
N GLY A 85 20.81 -4.36 -9.82
CA GLY A 85 21.29 -3.87 -8.53
C GLY A 85 20.42 -4.29 -7.32
N VAL A 86 19.57 -5.30 -7.48
CA VAL A 86 18.93 -5.97 -6.33
C VAL A 86 20.03 -6.60 -5.50
N GLY A 87 20.53 -5.86 -4.51
CA GLY A 87 21.53 -6.34 -3.58
C GLY A 87 20.98 -7.37 -2.60
N GLU A 88 21.89 -8.01 -1.88
CA GLU A 88 21.56 -9.01 -0.86
C GLU A 88 20.59 -8.52 0.23
N TRP A 89 20.52 -7.21 0.45
CA TRP A 89 19.59 -6.60 1.42
C TRP A 89 18.11 -6.88 1.13
N ARG A 90 17.75 -7.22 -0.11
CA ARG A 90 16.38 -7.65 -0.46
C ARG A 90 16.13 -9.14 -0.19
N LYS A 91 17.18 -9.90 0.06
CA LYS A 91 17.11 -11.33 0.33
C LYS A 91 17.20 -11.66 1.83
N THR A 92 16.97 -10.69 2.70
CA THR A 92 16.98 -10.97 4.14
C THR A 92 15.66 -11.59 4.58
N PRO A 93 15.66 -12.49 5.59
CA PRO A 93 14.46 -13.16 6.08
C PRO A 93 13.38 -12.20 6.59
N GLU A 94 13.78 -11.03 7.07
CA GLU A 94 12.87 -10.00 7.60
C GLU A 94 12.12 -9.26 6.49
N ARG A 95 12.66 -9.30 5.26
CA ARG A 95 12.10 -8.59 4.11
C ARG A 95 11.22 -9.49 3.24
N HIS A 96 10.19 -10.06 3.83
CA HIS A 96 9.18 -10.83 3.10
C HIS A 96 8.60 -10.04 1.91
N GLY A 97 8.25 -10.73 0.82
CA GLY A 97 7.78 -10.09 -0.42
C GLY A 97 6.59 -9.14 -0.21
N ILE A 98 5.64 -9.51 0.64
CA ILE A 98 4.47 -8.66 0.94
C ILE A 98 4.85 -7.40 1.73
N VAL A 99 5.87 -7.45 2.61
CA VAL A 99 6.37 -6.25 3.32
C VAL A 99 7.18 -5.37 2.37
N GLY A 100 8.11 -5.97 1.61
CA GLY A 100 9.05 -5.23 0.78
C GLY A 100 8.43 -4.60 -0.47
N GLY A 101 7.46 -5.27 -1.09
CA GLY A 101 6.81 -4.86 -2.34
C GLY A 101 5.30 -4.77 -2.22
N GLY A 102 4.66 -5.82 -1.70
CA GLY A 102 3.20 -5.88 -1.55
C GLY A 102 2.60 -4.82 -0.63
N CYS A 103 3.43 -4.16 0.21
CA CYS A 103 2.98 -3.02 1.02
C CYS A 103 2.34 -1.89 0.19
N HIS A 104 2.71 -1.71 -1.07
CA HIS A 104 2.03 -0.78 -1.96
C HIS A 104 0.57 -1.16 -2.20
N ALA A 105 0.29 -2.44 -2.48
CA ALA A 105 -1.06 -2.94 -2.69
C ALA A 105 -1.88 -2.88 -1.40
N VAL A 106 -1.29 -3.25 -0.26
CA VAL A 106 -1.93 -3.16 1.06
C VAL A 106 -2.26 -1.71 1.41
N ASP A 107 -1.31 -0.79 1.24
CA ASP A 107 -1.51 0.64 1.53
C ASP A 107 -2.61 1.25 0.67
N LEU A 108 -2.62 0.91 -0.62
CA LEU A 108 -3.63 1.40 -1.56
C LEU A 108 -5.04 0.98 -1.13
N LEU A 109 -5.24 -0.30 -0.76
CA LEU A 109 -6.54 -0.75 -0.26
C LEU A 109 -6.92 -0.09 1.06
N ARG A 110 -5.95 0.12 1.97
CA ARG A 110 -6.20 0.84 3.22
C ARG A 110 -6.57 2.31 2.99
N TRP A 111 -5.93 2.97 2.03
CA TRP A 111 -6.26 4.34 1.65
C TRP A 111 -7.68 4.48 1.09
N ILE A 112 -8.16 3.45 0.38
CA ILE A 112 -9.50 3.43 -0.23
C ILE A 112 -10.58 2.99 0.76
N ALA A 113 -10.38 1.88 1.48
CA ALA A 113 -11.40 1.21 2.27
C ALA A 113 -11.23 1.34 3.80
N GLY A 114 -10.16 2.01 4.26
CA GLY A 114 -9.90 2.21 5.68
C GLY A 114 -9.00 1.15 6.32
N ASN A 115 -9.02 1.07 7.64
CA ASN A 115 -8.18 0.15 8.39
C ASN A 115 -8.64 -1.30 8.21
N VAL A 116 -7.66 -2.21 8.12
CA VAL A 116 -7.91 -3.65 8.11
C VAL A 116 -8.05 -4.14 9.53
N GLN A 117 -9.14 -4.83 9.84
CA GLN A 117 -9.41 -5.44 11.12
C GLN A 117 -8.72 -6.81 11.26
N GLU A 118 -8.83 -7.64 10.24
CA GLU A 118 -8.39 -9.05 10.26
C GLU A 118 -7.84 -9.45 8.88
N VAL A 119 -6.84 -10.33 8.90
CA VAL A 119 -6.22 -10.89 7.69
C VAL A 119 -6.21 -12.42 7.76
N PHE A 120 -6.56 -13.08 6.64
CA PHE A 120 -6.27 -14.50 6.41
C PHE A 120 -5.43 -14.65 5.15
N GLY A 121 -4.31 -15.39 5.23
CA GLY A 121 -3.34 -15.46 4.14
C GLY A 121 -2.79 -16.85 3.85
N TYR A 122 -2.34 -17.03 2.60
CA TYR A 122 -1.53 -18.16 2.15
C TYR A 122 -0.30 -17.64 1.42
N SER A 123 0.83 -18.33 1.61
CA SER A 123 2.07 -18.01 0.93
C SER A 123 2.76 -19.26 0.40
N ASN A 124 3.56 -19.09 -0.65
CA ASN A 124 4.43 -20.15 -1.13
C ASN A 124 5.75 -19.58 -1.67
N ARG A 125 6.71 -20.47 -1.90
CA ARG A 125 8.01 -20.16 -2.51
C ARG A 125 8.25 -21.10 -3.68
N LYS A 126 7.82 -20.69 -4.88
CA LYS A 126 7.85 -21.52 -6.09
C LYS A 126 8.72 -20.93 -7.21
N MET A 127 8.96 -19.63 -7.20
CA MET A 127 9.67 -18.93 -8.27
C MET A 127 11.09 -18.54 -7.87
N LEU A 128 11.27 -18.01 -6.65
CA LEU A 128 12.56 -17.58 -6.10
C LEU A 128 13.01 -18.58 -5.02
N THR A 129 13.26 -19.81 -5.42
CA THR A 129 13.50 -20.93 -4.51
C THR A 129 14.78 -20.82 -3.69
N ASP A 130 15.73 -20.01 -4.14
CA ASP A 130 16.98 -19.65 -3.47
C ASP A 130 16.85 -18.47 -2.48
N TRP A 131 15.67 -17.84 -2.42
CA TRP A 131 15.40 -16.75 -1.47
C TRP A 131 14.94 -17.32 -0.12
N PRO A 132 15.25 -16.64 1.00
CA PRO A 132 14.91 -17.13 2.34
C PRO A 132 13.43 -16.96 2.71
N VAL A 133 12.65 -16.23 1.90
CA VAL A 133 11.25 -15.88 2.15
C VAL A 133 10.33 -16.39 1.04
N GLU A 134 9.05 -16.44 1.33
CA GLU A 134 8.02 -16.74 0.35
C GLU A 134 7.96 -15.64 -0.72
N ASP A 135 7.88 -16.06 -1.98
CA ASP A 135 7.87 -15.16 -3.14
C ASP A 135 6.47 -14.78 -3.60
N THR A 136 5.46 -15.49 -3.13
CA THR A 136 4.06 -15.26 -3.48
C THR A 136 3.18 -15.37 -2.27
N THR A 137 2.31 -14.36 -2.07
CA THR A 137 1.34 -14.30 -0.97
C THR A 137 0.00 -13.84 -1.53
N ILE A 138 -1.08 -14.51 -1.10
CA ILE A 138 -2.44 -14.02 -1.22
C ILE A 138 -2.99 -13.79 0.18
N ALA A 139 -3.63 -12.64 0.40
CA ALA A 139 -4.28 -12.30 1.66
C ALA A 139 -5.70 -11.82 1.40
N VAL A 140 -6.65 -12.32 2.18
CA VAL A 140 -8.02 -11.82 2.29
C VAL A 140 -8.07 -10.90 3.49
N LEU A 141 -8.70 -9.74 3.32
CA LEU A 141 -8.77 -8.67 4.29
C LEU A 141 -10.22 -8.42 4.70
N LYS A 142 -10.45 -8.25 5.99
CA LYS A 142 -11.69 -7.70 6.53
C LYS A 142 -11.40 -6.31 7.06
N PHE A 143 -12.13 -5.32 6.57
CA PHE A 143 -11.98 -3.93 7.00
C PHE A 143 -12.80 -3.62 8.24
N GLU A 144 -12.39 -2.61 9.02
CA GLU A 144 -13.09 -2.21 10.26
C GLU A 144 -14.47 -1.61 10.00
N GLN A 145 -14.65 -0.98 8.84
CA GLN A 145 -15.85 -0.21 8.53
C GLN A 145 -16.65 -0.84 7.39
N ASN A 146 -17.97 -0.68 7.44
CA ASN A 146 -18.92 -0.94 6.36
C ASN A 146 -18.94 -2.40 5.84
N ASP A 147 -18.43 -3.37 6.61
CA ASP A 147 -18.35 -4.79 6.23
C ASP A 147 -17.64 -5.03 4.87
N VAL A 148 -16.71 -4.14 4.51
CA VAL A 148 -15.94 -4.27 3.27
C VAL A 148 -14.94 -5.41 3.41
N MET A 149 -14.84 -6.24 2.37
CA MET A 149 -13.81 -7.25 2.23
C MET A 149 -12.78 -6.84 1.18
N GLY A 150 -11.60 -7.43 1.26
CA GLY A 150 -10.58 -7.19 0.25
C GLY A 150 -9.66 -8.37 -0.01
N LYS A 151 -8.90 -8.26 -1.09
CA LYS A 151 -7.88 -9.23 -1.48
C LYS A 151 -6.60 -8.51 -1.93
N VAL A 152 -5.48 -8.96 -1.40
CA VAL A 152 -4.15 -8.61 -1.91
C VAL A 152 -3.49 -9.83 -2.52
N PHE A 153 -3.00 -9.69 -3.74
CA PHE A 153 -2.06 -10.63 -4.34
C PHE A 153 -0.69 -9.98 -4.45
N CYS A 154 0.33 -10.63 -3.92
CA CYS A 154 1.71 -10.17 -4.02
C CYS A 154 2.59 -11.29 -4.58
N SER A 155 3.32 -11.03 -5.67
CA SER A 155 4.36 -11.93 -6.14
C SER A 155 5.59 -11.14 -6.58
N ILE A 156 6.75 -11.45 -5.95
CA ILE A 156 8.05 -10.88 -6.31
C ILE A 156 8.84 -11.76 -7.28
N GLY A 157 8.28 -12.90 -7.67
CA GLY A 157 8.84 -13.83 -8.68
C GLY A 157 8.04 -13.88 -9.98
N CYS A 158 7.04 -13.05 -10.15
CA CYS A 158 6.10 -13.07 -11.27
C CYS A 158 6.76 -12.62 -12.58
N LYS A 159 6.74 -13.46 -13.62
CA LYS A 159 7.41 -13.23 -14.91
C LYS A 159 6.60 -12.32 -15.83
N ARG A 160 6.44 -11.06 -15.43
CA ARG A 160 5.73 -10.00 -16.17
C ARG A 160 6.36 -8.63 -15.87
N PRO A 161 6.06 -7.58 -16.67
CA PRO A 161 6.40 -6.22 -16.28
C PRO A 161 5.84 -5.87 -14.90
N TYR A 162 6.54 -5.01 -14.17
CA TYR A 162 6.05 -4.52 -12.89
C TYR A 162 4.63 -3.98 -13.03
N THR A 163 3.69 -4.56 -12.32
CA THR A 163 2.29 -4.19 -12.40
C THR A 163 1.68 -4.11 -11.01
N MET A 164 1.01 -3.01 -10.76
CA MET A 164 0.01 -2.87 -9.70
C MET A 164 -1.33 -2.66 -10.38
N ARG A 165 -2.24 -3.61 -10.23
CA ARG A 165 -3.60 -3.52 -10.74
C ARG A 165 -4.56 -3.59 -9.57
N SER A 166 -5.55 -2.70 -9.57
CA SER A 166 -6.57 -2.65 -8.53
C SER A 166 -7.96 -2.61 -9.13
N VAL A 167 -8.90 -3.21 -8.43
CA VAL A 167 -10.32 -3.16 -8.77
C VAL A 167 -11.10 -2.81 -7.51
N PHE A 168 -12.02 -1.86 -7.66
CA PHE A 168 -12.88 -1.38 -6.59
C PHE A 168 -14.33 -1.62 -6.99
N TYR A 169 -15.05 -2.38 -6.17
CA TYR A 169 -16.43 -2.78 -6.43
C TYR A 169 -17.36 -2.04 -5.45
N GLY A 170 -18.26 -1.27 -5.98
CA GLY A 170 -19.27 -0.54 -5.24
C GLY A 170 -20.69 -0.92 -5.65
N SER A 171 -21.67 -0.51 -4.87
CA SER A 171 -23.09 -0.82 -5.07
C SER A 171 -23.69 -0.29 -6.38
N LEU A 172 -23.06 0.75 -6.97
CA LEU A 172 -23.49 1.36 -8.23
C LEU A 172 -22.51 1.13 -9.38
N GLY A 173 -21.34 0.51 -9.14
CA GLY A 173 -20.36 0.35 -10.22
C GLY A 173 -19.03 -0.25 -9.80
N THR A 174 -18.10 -0.27 -10.75
CA THR A 174 -16.77 -0.86 -10.59
C THR A 174 -15.72 0.02 -11.26
N ILE A 175 -14.57 0.18 -10.63
CA ILE A 175 -13.40 0.86 -11.19
C ILE A 175 -12.26 -0.14 -11.33
N VAL A 176 -11.59 -0.14 -12.49
CA VAL A 176 -10.35 -0.88 -12.75
C VAL A 176 -9.25 0.11 -13.08
N CYS A 177 -8.14 0.03 -12.37
CA CYS A 177 -6.98 0.89 -12.62
C CYS A 177 -5.66 0.14 -12.42
N ASP A 178 -4.59 0.64 -13.01
CA ASP A 178 -3.24 0.12 -12.82
C ASP A 178 -2.19 1.25 -12.97
N ASN A 179 -0.92 0.90 -12.80
CA ASN A 179 0.21 1.83 -12.89
C ASN A 179 0.82 1.96 -14.30
N LEU A 180 0.29 1.31 -15.30
CA LEU A 180 0.84 1.26 -16.66
C LEU A 180 -0.07 1.90 -17.69
N SER A 181 -1.39 1.83 -17.48
CA SER A 181 -2.40 2.29 -18.42
C SER A 181 -2.55 3.81 -18.39
N PRO A 182 -2.71 4.46 -19.57
CA PRO A 182 -2.99 5.90 -19.65
C PRO A 182 -4.45 6.24 -19.36
N GLN A 183 -5.22 5.28 -18.86
CA GLN A 183 -6.64 5.42 -18.54
C GLN A 183 -7.03 4.47 -17.43
N ILE A 184 -8.08 4.80 -16.72
CA ILE A 184 -8.81 3.89 -15.85
C ILE A 184 -10.14 3.52 -16.49
N GLN A 185 -10.68 2.35 -16.13
CA GLN A 185 -11.96 1.88 -16.63
C GLN A 185 -13.02 1.99 -15.53
N VAL A 186 -14.14 2.59 -15.86
CA VAL A 186 -15.26 2.77 -14.94
C VAL A 186 -16.54 2.26 -15.58
N ALA A 187 -17.25 1.39 -14.89
CA ALA A 187 -18.64 1.04 -15.21
C ALA A 187 -19.49 1.45 -14.01
N SER A 188 -20.50 2.31 -14.24
CA SER A 188 -21.34 2.81 -13.14
C SER A 188 -22.74 3.17 -13.63
N GLU A 189 -23.74 2.91 -12.78
CA GLU A 189 -25.11 3.36 -12.99
C GLU A 189 -25.24 4.89 -12.90
N ALA A 190 -24.30 5.59 -12.28
CA ALA A 190 -24.26 7.04 -12.19
C ALA A 190 -23.74 7.71 -13.49
N LEU A 191 -23.18 6.95 -14.42
CA LEU A 191 -22.65 7.45 -15.68
C LEU A 191 -23.58 7.13 -16.84
N GLU A 192 -23.55 7.98 -17.89
CA GLU A 192 -24.22 7.67 -19.14
C GLU A 192 -23.69 6.36 -19.75
N GLY A 193 -24.59 5.47 -20.14
CA GLY A 193 -24.22 4.19 -20.73
C GLY A 193 -24.09 3.03 -19.73
N GLN A 194 -24.90 3.02 -18.67
CA GLN A 194 -25.03 1.97 -17.63
C GLN A 194 -24.58 0.58 -18.07
N HIS A 195 -23.80 -0.12 -17.24
CA HIS A 195 -23.21 -1.45 -17.49
C HIS A 195 -22.22 -1.53 -18.66
N LYS A 196 -21.67 -0.40 -19.13
CA LYS A 196 -20.59 -0.35 -20.12
C LYS A 196 -19.35 0.26 -19.49
N TRP A 197 -18.21 -0.25 -19.91
CA TRP A 197 -16.93 0.35 -19.53
C TRP A 197 -16.74 1.69 -20.24
N CYS A 198 -16.43 2.70 -19.45
CA CYS A 198 -16.00 4.02 -19.90
C CYS A 198 -14.52 4.16 -19.54
N ASP A 199 -13.71 4.55 -20.51
CA ASP A 199 -12.30 4.85 -20.31
C ASP A 199 -12.15 6.31 -19.89
N ILE A 200 -11.54 6.54 -18.73
CA ILE A 200 -11.23 7.89 -18.24
C ILE A 200 -9.72 8.09 -18.36
N PRO A 201 -9.26 9.03 -19.22
CA PRO A 201 -7.84 9.31 -19.40
C PRO A 201 -7.17 9.79 -18.10
N VAL A 202 -5.96 9.30 -17.84
CA VAL A 202 -5.10 9.70 -16.73
C VAL A 202 -3.65 9.82 -17.21
N GLY A 203 -2.83 10.54 -16.45
CA GLY A 203 -1.39 10.50 -16.69
C GLY A 203 -0.79 9.14 -16.35
N VAL A 204 0.30 8.77 -16.99
CA VAL A 204 1.06 7.56 -16.64
C VAL A 204 2.24 7.96 -15.76
N SER A 205 2.14 7.64 -14.47
CA SER A 205 3.24 7.74 -13.52
C SER A 205 3.04 6.68 -12.45
N SER A 206 3.90 5.68 -12.40
CA SER A 206 3.80 4.63 -11.38
C SER A 206 4.40 5.04 -10.04
N HIS A 207 5.32 6.03 -10.04
CA HIS A 207 6.08 6.46 -8.86
C HIS A 207 6.38 7.96 -8.97
N ASP A 208 5.43 8.79 -8.59
CA ASP A 208 5.63 10.26 -8.56
C ASP A 208 6.32 10.69 -7.26
N LYS A 209 7.64 10.48 -7.24
CA LYS A 209 8.48 10.88 -6.10
C LYS A 209 8.56 12.40 -5.92
N GLY A 210 8.38 13.17 -6.97
CA GLY A 210 8.31 14.63 -6.90
C GLY A 210 7.10 15.06 -6.07
N ALA A 211 5.93 14.51 -6.35
CA ALA A 211 4.71 14.80 -5.61
C ALA A 211 4.81 14.43 -4.11
N GLU A 212 5.51 13.33 -3.77
CA GLU A 212 5.76 12.98 -2.36
C GLU A 212 6.60 14.05 -1.63
N VAL A 213 7.70 14.48 -2.25
CA VAL A 213 8.57 15.52 -1.68
C VAL A 213 7.80 16.83 -1.53
N ASP A 214 7.04 17.22 -2.54
CA ASP A 214 6.21 18.43 -2.51
C ASP A 214 5.12 18.36 -1.42
N ALA A 215 4.52 17.19 -1.21
CA ALA A 215 3.52 16.97 -0.16
C ALA A 215 4.13 17.18 1.25
N LEU A 216 5.31 16.60 1.52
CA LEU A 216 6.00 16.83 2.79
C LEU A 216 6.41 18.30 2.94
N ALA A 217 6.99 18.91 1.90
CA ALA A 217 7.40 20.31 1.92
C ALA A 217 6.19 21.24 2.18
N LYS A 218 5.04 20.93 1.58
CA LYS A 218 3.79 21.65 1.86
C LYS A 218 3.36 21.48 3.30
N ALA A 219 3.32 20.25 3.81
CA ALA A 219 2.94 19.96 5.19
C ALA A 219 3.84 20.70 6.21
N ILE A 220 5.15 20.86 5.90
CA ILE A 220 6.08 21.61 6.74
C ILE A 220 5.77 23.12 6.70
N ARG A 221 5.57 23.69 5.51
CA ARG A 221 5.28 25.13 5.36
C ARG A 221 3.96 25.56 6.00
N ASP A 222 2.94 24.73 5.82
CA ASP A 222 1.57 25.03 6.26
C ASP A 222 1.32 24.56 7.70
N ASP A 223 2.30 23.95 8.33
CA ASP A 223 2.24 23.31 9.65
C ASP A 223 1.06 22.34 9.82
N THR A 224 0.79 21.56 8.76
CA THR A 224 -0.26 20.53 8.75
C THR A 224 0.35 19.13 8.91
N PRO A 225 -0.42 18.12 9.35
CA PRO A 225 0.03 16.72 9.33
C PRO A 225 0.39 16.29 7.90
N PRO A 226 1.49 15.54 7.70
CA PRO A 226 1.80 14.96 6.39
C PRO A 226 0.82 13.82 6.05
N ILE A 227 0.58 13.60 4.75
CA ILE A 227 -0.27 12.49 4.28
C ILE A 227 0.47 11.76 3.15
N PRO A 228 0.72 10.42 3.31
CA PRO A 228 0.45 9.61 4.51
C PRO A 228 1.43 9.87 5.66
N ASP A 229 0.93 9.89 6.86
CA ASP A 229 1.74 10.06 8.06
C ASP A 229 2.39 8.72 8.53
N ALA A 230 3.11 8.78 9.63
CA ALA A 230 3.78 7.62 10.22
C ALA A 230 2.79 6.54 10.70
N ARG A 231 1.60 6.92 11.21
CA ARG A 231 0.59 5.98 11.68
C ARG A 231 0.00 5.19 10.52
N GLU A 232 -0.22 5.84 9.37
CA GLU A 232 -0.65 5.18 8.14
C GLU A 232 0.40 4.17 7.65
N GLY A 233 1.68 4.55 7.66
CA GLY A 233 2.78 3.64 7.34
C GLY A 233 2.86 2.43 8.28
N ALA A 234 2.69 2.65 9.59
CA ALA A 234 2.72 1.60 10.60
C ALA A 234 1.57 0.59 10.43
N ARG A 235 0.35 1.06 10.20
CA ARG A 235 -0.82 0.20 9.95
C ARG A 235 -0.66 -0.64 8.67
N THR A 236 0.00 -0.08 7.64
CA THR A 236 0.34 -0.84 6.43
C THR A 236 1.34 -1.96 6.74
N VAL A 237 2.39 -1.68 7.51
CA VAL A 237 3.36 -2.70 7.96
C VAL A 237 2.67 -3.76 8.82
N ALA A 238 1.84 -3.35 9.80
CA ALA A 238 1.11 -4.27 10.65
C ALA A 238 0.20 -5.23 9.85
N THR A 239 -0.50 -4.72 8.84
CA THR A 239 -1.32 -5.54 7.94
C THR A 239 -0.48 -6.55 7.16
N CYS A 240 0.68 -6.14 6.64
CA CYS A 240 1.59 -7.06 5.93
C CYS A 240 2.14 -8.15 6.86
N ILE A 241 2.50 -7.81 8.10
CA ILE A 241 2.98 -8.77 9.11
C ILE A 241 1.87 -9.74 9.50
N ALA A 242 0.65 -9.26 9.72
CA ALA A 242 -0.51 -10.12 9.99
C ALA A 242 -0.76 -11.15 8.86
N ALA A 243 -0.55 -10.77 7.60
CA ALA A 243 -0.66 -11.69 6.46
C ALA A 243 0.41 -12.80 6.50
N ILE A 244 1.63 -12.47 6.93
CA ILE A 244 2.72 -13.46 7.09
C ILE A 244 2.39 -14.41 8.26
N GLU A 245 2.00 -13.86 9.40
CA GLU A 245 1.63 -14.65 10.58
C GLU A 245 0.46 -15.58 10.29
N SER A 246 -0.56 -15.08 9.60
CA SER A 246 -1.70 -15.90 9.17
C SER A 246 -1.29 -17.03 8.23
N SER A 247 -0.44 -16.75 7.25
CA SER A 247 0.04 -17.79 6.32
C SER A 247 0.86 -18.89 6.99
N ARG A 248 1.51 -18.59 8.11
CA ARG A 248 2.31 -19.53 8.90
C ARG A 248 1.49 -20.32 9.91
N SER A 249 0.55 -19.65 10.56
CA SER A 249 -0.33 -20.27 11.59
C SER A 249 -1.50 -21.04 10.98
N GLY A 250 -1.94 -20.68 9.77
CA GLY A 250 -3.17 -21.18 9.15
C GLY A 250 -4.45 -20.65 9.82
N LEU A 251 -4.34 -19.54 10.59
CA LEU A 251 -5.43 -18.91 11.30
C LEU A 251 -5.60 -17.45 10.89
N PRO A 252 -6.81 -16.86 10.98
CA PRO A 252 -6.99 -15.42 10.87
C PRO A 252 -6.19 -14.67 11.95
N VAL A 253 -5.65 -13.51 11.62
CA VAL A 253 -4.86 -12.65 12.52
C VAL A 253 -5.48 -11.26 12.58
N GLN A 254 -5.69 -10.77 13.81
CA GLN A 254 -6.16 -9.39 14.04
C GLN A 254 -5.03 -8.41 13.78
N VAL A 255 -5.33 -7.31 13.11
CA VAL A 255 -4.34 -6.28 12.76
C VAL A 255 -4.26 -5.24 13.87
N ARG A 256 -3.04 -4.91 14.30
CA ARG A 256 -2.82 -3.79 15.21
C ARG A 256 -3.01 -2.46 14.47
N ASN A 257 -3.94 -1.63 14.95
CA ASN A 257 -4.26 -0.30 14.40
C ASN A 257 -4.03 0.85 15.39
N ASP A 258 -3.76 0.54 16.65
CA ASP A 258 -3.52 1.49 17.75
C ASP A 258 -2.04 1.95 17.79
N PHE A 259 -1.76 3.02 17.08
CA PHE A 259 -0.42 3.62 16.99
C PHE A 259 -0.43 5.07 17.46
#